data_9d14cc8adeb5ebad094261f6e3e4c556
#
_entry.id   9d14cc8adeb5ebad094261f6e3e4c556
#
_cell.length_a   1.000
_cell.length_b   1.000
_cell.length_c   1.000
_cell.angle_alpha   90.00
_cell.angle_beta   90.00
_cell.angle_gamma   90.00
#
_symmetry.space_group_name_H-M   'P 1'
#
loop_
_entity.id
_entity.type
_entity.pdbx_description
1 polymer ?
#
loop_
_entity_poly.entity_id
_entity_poly.type
_entity_poly.pdbx_seq_one_letter_code
_entity_poly.pdbx_strand_id
1 'polypeptide(L)'
;MGDPAGIGPEICLRALREPSVLKMCTPVLFGDAGVLARLKSPSKNKTKVISLAEWKDTRRIEAPLIIDCAAIDAKKVRPGKVSAACGRAGYLYIEHAICAAMGKKISAVVTAPIHKEALQLSGIKFPGHTEIFTALTRAKRSCMMLYSDKLTVSMVTTHIGYRDVPGKLSVARVLDVIELTAEAMRWALHREPRIGVCGLNPHAGEHGLFGGQEEENFVKPAVARARQKSINVTGPLVPDAAFTTNQRMKFDAIVTLYHDQGHIPFKMLAFDTGVNITLGLPMIRTSVDHGTAFDIAWQGKADQTSLFSAIQVAVGMAAGKGQK
;
A
#
# COMPACT_ATOMS: atom_id res chain seq x y z
N MET A 1 2.92 0.73 13.36
CA MET A 1 3.97 1.74 13.67
C MET A 1 5.14 1.71 12.67
N GLY A 2 5.37 0.62 11.94
CA GLY A 2 6.54 0.47 11.06
C GLY A 2 7.83 0.23 11.84
N ASP A 3 9.00 0.55 11.23
CA ASP A 3 10.29 0.40 11.89
C ASP A 3 10.42 1.39 13.05
N PRO A 4 10.67 0.93 14.30
CA PRO A 4 10.79 1.81 15.47
C PRO A 4 11.88 2.85 15.36
N ALA A 5 12.97 2.58 14.62
CA ALA A 5 14.10 3.49 14.46
C ALA A 5 13.90 4.54 13.35
N GLY A 6 12.81 4.44 12.56
CA GLY A 6 12.46 5.37 11.49
C GLY A 6 11.52 6.48 11.93
N ILE A 7 10.92 7.16 10.94
CA ILE A 7 9.92 8.23 11.16
C ILE A 7 8.51 7.68 11.49
N GLY A 8 8.27 6.37 11.31
CA GLY A 8 6.97 5.74 11.57
C GLY A 8 6.35 6.11 12.92
N PRO A 9 7.09 6.01 14.04
CA PRO A 9 6.58 6.39 15.36
C PRO A 9 6.06 7.83 15.44
N GLU A 10 6.77 8.80 14.82
CA GLU A 10 6.38 10.22 14.86
C GLU A 10 5.10 10.49 14.08
N ILE A 11 5.02 10.02 12.83
CA ILE A 11 3.86 10.27 11.98
C ILE A 11 2.62 9.55 12.50
N CYS A 12 2.76 8.34 13.04
CA CYS A 12 1.66 7.61 13.67
C CYS A 12 1.14 8.29 14.94
N LEU A 13 2.05 8.80 15.79
CA LEU A 13 1.66 9.52 17.00
C LEU A 13 0.90 10.81 16.68
N ARG A 14 1.24 11.49 15.58
CA ARG A 14 0.48 12.65 15.09
C ARG A 14 -0.89 12.23 14.59
N ALA A 15 -1.02 11.14 13.84
CA ALA A 15 -2.30 10.64 13.33
C ALA A 15 -3.31 10.34 14.46
N LEU A 16 -2.85 9.85 15.62
CA LEU A 16 -3.71 9.60 16.79
C LEU A 16 -4.36 10.85 17.40
N ARG A 17 -3.92 12.04 16.99
CA ARG A 17 -4.36 13.33 17.56
C ARG A 17 -4.88 14.31 16.52
N GLU A 18 -4.70 13.99 15.25
CA GLU A 18 -5.07 14.88 14.16
C GLU A 18 -6.59 14.99 14.05
N PRO A 19 -7.17 16.19 14.23
CA PRO A 19 -8.63 16.36 14.19
C PRO A 19 -9.27 15.89 12.87
N SER A 20 -8.59 16.05 11.74
CA SER A 20 -9.06 15.58 10.45
C SER A 20 -9.16 14.05 10.40
N VAL A 21 -8.20 13.33 10.97
CA VAL A 21 -8.21 11.87 11.10
C VAL A 21 -9.30 11.41 12.05
N LEU A 22 -9.42 12.06 13.24
CA LEU A 22 -10.39 11.69 14.27
C LEU A 22 -11.85 11.90 13.84
N LYS A 23 -12.10 12.83 12.92
CA LYS A 23 -13.43 13.00 12.31
C LYS A 23 -13.80 11.87 11.34
N MET A 24 -12.80 11.22 10.74
CA MET A 24 -13.03 10.17 9.73
C MET A 24 -13.07 8.77 10.31
N CYS A 25 -12.26 8.49 11.35
CA CYS A 25 -12.14 7.16 11.92
C CYS A 25 -11.64 7.20 13.37
N THR A 26 -11.70 6.04 14.05
CA THR A 26 -11.06 5.81 15.35
C THR A 26 -9.75 5.05 15.12
N PRO A 27 -8.58 5.72 15.14
CA PRO A 27 -7.30 5.07 14.85
C PRO A 27 -6.84 4.19 16.01
N VAL A 28 -6.31 3.00 15.67
CA VAL A 28 -5.69 2.05 16.59
C VAL A 28 -4.25 1.83 16.15
N LEU A 29 -3.29 2.15 16.99
CA LEU A 29 -1.87 2.02 16.69
C LEU A 29 -1.29 0.75 17.32
N PHE A 30 -0.84 -0.19 16.48
CA PHE A 30 -0.02 -1.32 16.92
C PHE A 30 1.45 -0.89 16.95
N GLY A 31 2.08 -0.96 18.12
CA GLY A 31 3.47 -0.52 18.31
C GLY A 31 3.92 -0.71 19.76
N ASP A 32 5.06 -0.14 20.12
CA ASP A 32 5.57 -0.18 21.49
C ASP A 32 5.39 1.18 22.17
N ALA A 33 4.62 1.21 23.25
CA ALA A 33 4.34 2.42 24.03
C ALA A 33 5.63 3.06 24.58
N GLY A 34 6.61 2.22 24.98
CA GLY A 34 7.90 2.68 25.44
C GLY A 34 8.72 3.42 24.36
N VAL A 35 8.60 3.04 23.09
CA VAL A 35 9.22 3.75 21.97
C VAL A 35 8.56 5.11 21.77
N LEU A 36 7.21 5.13 21.74
CA LEU A 36 6.44 6.37 21.58
C LEU A 36 6.68 7.37 22.71
N ALA A 37 6.88 6.89 23.94
CA ALA A 37 7.15 7.75 25.10
C ALA A 37 8.51 8.47 25.02
N ARG A 38 9.45 7.98 24.20
CA ARG A 38 10.76 8.62 24.00
C ARG A 38 10.75 9.74 22.96
N LEU A 39 9.69 9.85 22.17
CA LEU A 39 9.59 10.89 21.15
C LEU A 39 9.41 12.27 21.80
N LYS A 40 10.10 13.26 21.24
CA LYS A 40 9.85 14.67 21.59
C LYS A 40 8.48 15.06 21.03
N SER A 41 7.48 15.12 21.89
CA SER A 41 6.13 15.55 21.51
C SER A 41 5.78 16.86 22.22
N PRO A 42 5.25 17.88 21.52
CA PRO A 42 4.87 19.15 22.12
C PRO A 42 3.74 19.04 23.14
N SER A 43 3.00 17.93 23.17
CA SER A 43 1.94 17.67 24.16
C SER A 43 2.09 16.27 24.75
N LYS A 44 1.81 16.10 26.05
CA LYS A 44 1.73 14.77 26.67
C LYS A 44 0.70 13.92 25.94
N ASN A 45 1.10 12.73 25.52
CA ASN A 45 0.17 11.81 24.88
C ASN A 45 -0.84 11.30 25.90
N LYS A 46 -2.11 11.68 25.73
CA LYS A 46 -3.23 11.20 26.55
C LYS A 46 -3.95 10.00 25.92
N THR A 47 -3.49 9.49 24.78
CA THR A 47 -4.09 8.31 24.12
C THR A 47 -3.96 7.11 25.05
N LYS A 48 -5.06 6.41 25.28
CA LYS A 48 -5.08 5.20 26.11
C LYS A 48 -4.15 4.15 25.53
N VAL A 49 -3.33 3.54 26.39
CA VAL A 49 -2.47 2.41 26.08
C VAL A 49 -3.07 1.18 26.72
N ILE A 50 -3.17 0.09 25.96
CA ILE A 50 -3.57 -1.24 26.45
C ILE A 50 -2.60 -2.30 25.97
N SER A 51 -2.46 -3.38 26.70
CA SER A 51 -1.66 -4.51 26.33
C SER A 51 -2.33 -5.38 25.24
N LEU A 52 -1.55 -6.27 24.60
CA LEU A 52 -2.10 -7.27 23.68
C LEU A 52 -3.11 -8.22 24.36
N ALA A 53 -2.97 -8.48 25.66
CA ALA A 53 -3.93 -9.30 26.41
C ALA A 53 -5.28 -8.57 26.50
N GLU A 54 -5.30 -7.33 26.99
CA GLU A 54 -6.49 -6.49 27.05
C GLU A 54 -7.13 -6.27 25.68
N TRP A 55 -6.30 -6.15 24.60
CA TRP A 55 -6.78 -6.06 23.23
C TRP A 55 -7.59 -7.30 22.80
N LYS A 56 -7.18 -8.48 23.20
CA LYS A 56 -7.95 -9.71 22.88
C LYS A 56 -9.37 -9.63 23.39
N ASP A 57 -9.57 -9.08 24.57
CA ASP A 57 -10.87 -8.98 25.26
C ASP A 57 -11.68 -7.71 24.85
N THR A 58 -11.02 -6.77 24.17
CA THR A 58 -11.68 -5.53 23.72
C THR A 58 -12.69 -5.83 22.64
N ARG A 59 -13.98 -5.52 22.90
CA ARG A 59 -15.08 -5.74 21.94
C ARG A 59 -15.46 -4.46 21.18
N ARG A 60 -15.27 -3.29 21.78
CA ARG A 60 -15.66 -2.00 21.20
C ARG A 60 -14.53 -0.98 21.36
N ILE A 61 -14.29 -0.20 20.30
CA ILE A 61 -13.27 0.84 20.27
C ILE A 61 -14.00 2.17 20.12
N GLU A 62 -13.99 2.98 21.18
CA GLU A 62 -14.72 4.25 21.25
C GLU A 62 -13.80 5.47 21.10
N ALA A 63 -12.50 5.28 21.29
CA ALA A 63 -11.51 6.34 21.25
C ALA A 63 -10.19 5.83 20.68
N PRO A 64 -9.29 6.71 20.21
CA PRO A 64 -7.95 6.32 19.78
C PRO A 64 -7.22 5.47 20.80
N LEU A 65 -6.56 4.40 20.36
CA LEU A 65 -5.84 3.44 21.20
C LEU A 65 -4.42 3.22 20.72
N ILE A 66 -3.51 2.98 21.66
CA ILE A 66 -2.21 2.36 21.41
C ILE A 66 -2.25 0.95 21.97
N ILE A 67 -2.00 -0.03 21.12
CA ILE A 67 -1.82 -1.43 21.51
C ILE A 67 -0.32 -1.64 21.72
N ASP A 68 0.07 -1.78 22.97
CA ASP A 68 1.47 -2.05 23.32
C ASP A 68 1.80 -3.51 23.00
N CYS A 69 2.60 -3.68 21.94
CA CYS A 69 3.01 -5.01 21.47
C CYS A 69 4.18 -5.59 22.29
N ALA A 70 4.85 -4.76 23.09
CA ALA A 70 6.03 -5.16 23.89
C ALA A 70 7.08 -5.94 23.06
N ALA A 71 7.25 -5.55 21.79
CA ALA A 71 8.07 -6.28 20.82
C ALA A 71 9.55 -5.95 20.91
N ILE A 72 9.90 -4.76 21.48
CA ILE A 72 11.28 -4.30 21.63
C ILE A 72 11.47 -3.50 22.92
N ASP A 73 12.61 -3.71 23.58
CA ASP A 73 13.04 -2.79 24.65
C ASP A 73 13.35 -1.40 24.05
N ALA A 74 12.55 -0.42 24.40
CA ALA A 74 12.66 0.95 23.89
C ALA A 74 14.09 1.54 24.13
N LYS A 75 14.78 1.16 25.20
CA LYS A 75 16.14 1.62 25.51
C LYS A 75 17.17 1.16 24.47
N LYS A 76 16.90 0.07 23.76
CA LYS A 76 17.75 -0.49 22.70
C LYS A 76 17.55 0.16 21.35
N VAL A 77 16.43 0.89 21.13
CA VAL A 77 16.18 1.59 19.87
C VAL A 77 17.10 2.78 19.72
N ARG A 78 17.80 2.85 18.60
CA ARG A 78 18.66 3.98 18.19
C ARG A 78 18.06 4.60 16.92
N PRO A 79 17.48 5.82 17.00
CA PRO A 79 16.91 6.48 15.84
C PRO A 79 17.91 6.56 14.67
N GLY A 80 17.45 6.26 13.46
CA GLY A 80 18.26 6.27 12.25
C GLY A 80 19.31 5.16 12.14
N LYS A 81 19.21 4.10 12.97
CA LYS A 81 20.13 2.95 12.91
C LYS A 81 19.40 1.66 12.60
N VAL A 82 19.90 0.96 11.58
CA VAL A 82 19.40 -0.36 11.20
C VAL A 82 19.67 -1.37 12.31
N SER A 83 18.67 -2.16 12.69
CA SER A 83 18.87 -3.25 13.63
C SER A 83 17.86 -4.39 13.41
N ALA A 84 18.30 -5.64 13.62
CA ALA A 84 17.44 -6.82 13.55
C ALA A 84 16.27 -6.73 14.54
N ALA A 85 16.48 -6.18 15.73
CA ALA A 85 15.43 -6.03 16.74
C ALA A 85 14.33 -5.09 16.26
N CYS A 86 14.66 -3.97 15.59
CA CYS A 86 13.70 -3.05 15.00
C CYS A 86 12.94 -3.70 13.82
N GLY A 87 13.66 -4.46 12.97
CA GLY A 87 13.03 -5.20 11.86
C GLY A 87 12.02 -6.23 12.37
N ARG A 88 12.39 -7.00 13.40
CA ARG A 88 11.47 -7.96 14.03
C ARG A 88 10.27 -7.28 14.68
N ALA A 89 10.46 -6.17 15.38
CA ALA A 89 9.38 -5.42 16.02
C ALA A 89 8.40 -4.89 14.95
N GLY A 90 8.90 -4.26 13.87
CA GLY A 90 8.09 -3.80 12.75
C GLY A 90 7.25 -4.91 12.11
N TYR A 91 7.81 -6.12 11.97
CA TYR A 91 7.08 -7.29 11.50
C TYR A 91 5.95 -7.70 12.46
N LEU A 92 6.23 -7.78 13.76
CA LEU A 92 5.24 -8.15 14.77
C LEU A 92 4.06 -7.16 14.81
N TYR A 93 4.30 -5.86 14.64
CA TYR A 93 3.21 -4.88 14.56
C TYR A 93 2.30 -5.16 13.35
N ILE A 94 2.89 -5.51 12.20
CA ILE A 94 2.13 -5.88 11.01
C ILE A 94 1.32 -7.14 11.26
N GLU A 95 1.91 -8.18 11.83
CA GLU A 95 1.25 -9.45 12.14
C GLU A 95 0.03 -9.24 13.04
N HIS A 96 0.18 -8.49 14.13
CA HIS A 96 -0.93 -8.16 15.03
C HIS A 96 -2.03 -7.34 14.35
N ALA A 97 -1.66 -6.37 13.50
CA ALA A 97 -2.63 -5.59 12.73
C ALA A 97 -3.39 -6.46 11.72
N ILE A 98 -2.71 -7.38 11.03
CA ILE A 98 -3.34 -8.36 10.13
C ILE A 98 -4.32 -9.25 10.91
N CYS A 99 -3.91 -9.81 12.05
CA CYS A 99 -4.79 -10.62 12.89
C CYS A 99 -6.05 -9.85 13.32
N ALA A 100 -5.90 -8.58 13.69
CA ALA A 100 -7.03 -7.73 14.07
C ALA A 100 -8.00 -7.47 12.89
N ALA A 101 -7.46 -7.23 11.68
CA ALA A 101 -8.25 -7.01 10.49
C ALA A 101 -8.96 -8.28 10.01
N MET A 102 -8.26 -9.42 10.01
CA MET A 102 -8.84 -10.73 9.67
C MET A 102 -9.92 -11.15 10.67
N GLY A 103 -9.75 -10.80 11.94
CA GLY A 103 -10.77 -10.97 12.99
C GLY A 103 -11.89 -9.92 12.97
N LYS A 104 -11.91 -9.02 11.97
CA LYS A 104 -12.92 -7.94 11.81
C LYS A 104 -13.02 -6.98 12.99
N LYS A 105 -11.97 -6.90 13.83
CA LYS A 105 -11.87 -5.91 14.92
C LYS A 105 -11.55 -4.51 14.42
N ILE A 106 -10.91 -4.39 13.26
CA ILE A 106 -10.61 -3.14 12.56
C ILE A 106 -11.00 -3.27 11.09
N SER A 107 -11.36 -2.16 10.47
CA SER A 107 -11.88 -2.13 9.09
C SER A 107 -10.78 -2.12 8.03
N ALA A 108 -9.62 -1.56 8.36
CA ALA A 108 -8.48 -1.43 7.44
C ALA A 108 -7.15 -1.36 8.21
N VAL A 109 -6.05 -1.64 7.50
CA VAL A 109 -4.69 -1.44 8.01
C VAL A 109 -3.98 -0.39 7.17
N VAL A 110 -3.43 0.63 7.84
CA VAL A 110 -2.57 1.65 7.23
C VAL A 110 -1.17 1.46 7.80
N THR A 111 -0.17 1.22 6.93
CA THR A 111 1.18 0.93 7.39
C THR A 111 2.13 2.12 7.24
N ALA A 112 2.87 2.43 8.29
CA ALA A 112 4.07 3.24 8.25
C ALA A 112 5.26 2.43 7.69
N PRO A 113 6.37 3.07 7.28
CA PRO A 113 7.45 2.39 6.56
C PRO A 113 8.20 1.37 7.42
N ILE A 114 8.69 0.29 6.79
CA ILE A 114 9.64 -0.67 7.38
C ILE A 114 10.98 -0.61 6.65
N HIS A 115 12.06 -0.98 7.36
CA HIS A 115 13.39 -1.06 6.78
C HIS A 115 13.68 -2.48 6.30
N LYS A 116 13.90 -2.65 4.98
CA LYS A 116 14.09 -3.97 4.36
C LYS A 116 15.30 -4.72 4.88
N GLU A 117 16.42 -4.02 5.04
CA GLU A 117 17.65 -4.60 5.60
C GLU A 117 17.44 -5.04 7.06
N ALA A 118 16.73 -4.23 7.88
CA ALA A 118 16.41 -4.62 9.26
C ALA A 118 15.55 -5.89 9.32
N LEU A 119 14.59 -6.04 8.41
CA LEU A 119 13.82 -7.27 8.25
C LEU A 119 14.71 -8.47 7.93
N GLN A 120 15.60 -8.34 6.95
CA GLN A 120 16.52 -9.41 6.56
C GLN A 120 17.46 -9.80 7.70
N LEU A 121 18.03 -8.82 8.40
CA LEU A 121 18.88 -9.06 9.58
C LEU A 121 18.13 -9.79 10.70
N SER A 122 16.82 -9.62 10.79
CA SER A 122 15.98 -10.35 11.76
C SER A 122 15.62 -11.77 11.35
N GLY A 123 16.08 -12.25 10.18
CA GLY A 123 15.76 -13.55 9.62
C GLY A 123 14.42 -13.60 8.87
N ILE A 124 13.73 -12.49 8.70
CA ILE A 124 12.45 -12.40 7.99
C ILE A 124 12.70 -12.21 6.50
N LYS A 125 12.39 -13.23 5.70
CA LYS A 125 12.74 -13.31 4.27
C LYS A 125 11.68 -12.70 3.32
N PHE A 126 10.97 -11.68 3.75
CA PHE A 126 10.03 -10.97 2.87
C PHE A 126 10.67 -9.70 2.30
N PRO A 127 10.51 -9.43 0.99
CA PRO A 127 11.03 -8.22 0.34
C PRO A 127 10.38 -6.92 0.85
N GLY A 128 9.14 -7.00 1.33
CA GLY A 128 8.41 -5.83 1.80
C GLY A 128 7.02 -6.14 2.33
N HIS A 129 6.24 -5.09 2.53
CA HIS A 129 4.87 -5.19 3.06
C HIS A 129 3.95 -6.07 2.21
N THR A 130 3.95 -5.88 0.89
CA THR A 130 3.03 -6.60 -0.01
C THR A 130 3.16 -8.10 0.15
N GLU A 131 4.39 -8.61 0.20
CA GLU A 131 4.68 -10.03 0.34
C GLU A 131 4.31 -10.54 1.75
N ILE A 132 4.57 -9.75 2.81
CA ILE A 132 4.15 -10.07 4.17
C ILE A 132 2.62 -10.21 4.24
N PHE A 133 1.88 -9.20 3.74
CA PHE A 133 0.41 -9.22 3.77
C PHE A 133 -0.14 -10.37 2.92
N THR A 134 0.37 -10.58 1.71
CA THR A 134 -0.06 -11.68 0.84
C THR A 134 0.12 -13.04 1.51
N ALA A 135 1.30 -13.28 2.11
CA ALA A 135 1.60 -14.54 2.78
C ALA A 135 0.73 -14.76 4.03
N LEU A 136 0.68 -13.78 4.95
CA LEU A 136 -0.05 -13.92 6.21
C LEU A 136 -1.57 -13.99 6.03
N THR A 137 -2.11 -13.35 4.99
CA THR A 137 -3.55 -13.43 4.66
C THR A 137 -3.90 -14.60 3.75
N ARG A 138 -2.90 -15.34 3.24
CA ARG A 138 -3.07 -16.42 2.24
C ARG A 138 -3.81 -15.95 0.99
N ALA A 139 -3.59 -14.71 0.57
CA ALA A 139 -4.22 -14.16 -0.61
C ALA A 139 -3.73 -14.90 -1.86
N LYS A 140 -4.67 -15.36 -2.69
CA LYS A 140 -4.36 -16.15 -3.91
C LYS A 140 -3.77 -15.27 -5.03
N ARG A 141 -4.14 -14.00 -5.06
CA ARG A 141 -3.69 -13.00 -6.02
C ARG A 141 -3.58 -11.64 -5.34
N SER A 142 -2.60 -10.87 -5.71
CA SER A 142 -2.43 -9.50 -5.23
C SER A 142 -1.72 -8.64 -6.27
N CYS A 143 -1.90 -7.34 -6.23
CA CYS A 143 -1.09 -6.40 -6.98
C CYS A 143 -0.94 -5.08 -6.22
N MET A 144 0.06 -4.32 -6.61
CA MET A 144 0.29 -2.96 -6.13
C MET A 144 -0.52 -1.99 -6.99
N MET A 145 -1.20 -1.06 -6.35
CA MET A 145 -1.83 0.10 -6.98
C MET A 145 -1.33 1.37 -6.30
N LEU A 146 -0.91 2.34 -7.09
CA LEU A 146 -0.68 3.71 -6.64
C LEU A 146 -1.91 4.54 -6.98
N TYR A 147 -2.46 5.20 -5.99
CA TYR A 147 -3.68 5.98 -6.09
C TYR A 147 -3.45 7.45 -5.76
N SER A 148 -3.96 8.34 -6.59
CA SER A 148 -4.13 9.76 -6.32
C SER A 148 -5.31 10.31 -7.13
N ASP A 149 -5.70 11.54 -6.84
CA ASP A 149 -6.69 12.30 -7.62
C ASP A 149 -6.25 12.63 -9.05
N LYS A 150 -4.92 12.63 -9.32
CA LYS A 150 -4.35 12.99 -10.61
C LYS A 150 -4.10 11.80 -11.52
N LEU A 151 -3.77 10.65 -10.96
CA LEU A 151 -3.45 9.42 -11.69
C LEU A 151 -3.59 8.22 -10.76
N THR A 152 -4.16 7.13 -11.26
CA THR A 152 -4.16 5.81 -10.62
C THR A 152 -3.49 4.80 -11.54
N VAL A 153 -2.52 4.04 -11.01
CA VAL A 153 -1.83 3.00 -11.75
C VAL A 153 -1.74 1.71 -10.95
N SER A 154 -1.97 0.57 -11.62
CA SER A 154 -1.74 -0.76 -11.06
C SER A 154 -0.67 -1.49 -11.86
N MET A 155 0.13 -2.33 -11.23
CA MET A 155 1.29 -2.94 -11.85
C MET A 155 1.17 -4.46 -11.92
N VAL A 156 1.42 -5.01 -13.12
CA VAL A 156 1.46 -6.46 -13.34
C VAL A 156 2.70 -7.08 -12.69
N THR A 157 3.86 -6.43 -12.87
CA THR A 157 5.10 -6.77 -12.17
C THR A 157 5.62 -5.56 -11.42
N THR A 158 6.35 -5.78 -10.32
CA THR A 158 6.95 -4.73 -9.50
C THR A 158 8.45 -5.03 -9.34
N HIS A 159 9.00 -5.16 -8.22
CA HIS A 159 10.41 -5.24 -7.83
C HIS A 159 11.22 -6.39 -8.46
N ILE A 160 11.25 -6.46 -9.79
CA ILE A 160 12.06 -7.39 -10.59
C ILE A 160 12.87 -6.61 -11.64
N GLY A 161 13.96 -7.21 -12.14
CA GLY A 161 14.77 -6.61 -13.20
C GLY A 161 14.01 -6.55 -14.53
N TYR A 162 14.32 -5.57 -15.37
CA TYR A 162 13.68 -5.42 -16.70
C TYR A 162 13.76 -6.68 -17.55
N ARG A 163 14.90 -7.37 -17.51
CA ARG A 163 15.12 -8.62 -18.25
C ARG A 163 14.11 -9.71 -17.90
N ASP A 164 13.64 -9.71 -16.65
CA ASP A 164 12.75 -10.75 -16.14
C ASP A 164 11.27 -10.44 -16.37
N VAL A 165 10.94 -9.19 -16.75
CA VAL A 165 9.54 -8.75 -16.93
C VAL A 165 8.79 -9.60 -17.95
N PRO A 166 9.29 -9.82 -19.19
CA PRO A 166 8.55 -10.61 -20.18
C PRO A 166 8.23 -12.02 -19.69
N GLY A 167 9.19 -12.66 -19.02
CA GLY A 167 9.03 -14.01 -18.46
C GLY A 167 8.04 -14.12 -17.28
N LYS A 168 7.58 -13.01 -16.74
CA LYS A 168 6.56 -12.97 -15.65
C LYS A 168 5.17 -12.60 -16.16
N LEU A 169 5.05 -12.25 -17.45
CA LEU A 169 3.75 -11.97 -18.04
C LEU A 169 3.01 -13.27 -18.36
N SER A 170 1.73 -13.25 -18.20
CA SER A 170 0.80 -14.28 -18.66
C SER A 170 -0.60 -13.66 -18.78
N VAL A 171 -1.46 -14.26 -19.59
CA VAL A 171 -2.86 -13.84 -19.72
C VAL A 171 -3.55 -13.82 -18.35
N ALA A 172 -3.32 -14.83 -17.53
CA ALA A 172 -3.91 -14.93 -16.20
C ALA A 172 -3.43 -13.76 -15.28
N ARG A 173 -2.12 -13.47 -15.28
CA ARG A 173 -1.57 -12.42 -14.43
C ARG A 173 -2.05 -11.02 -14.85
N VAL A 174 -2.07 -10.72 -16.14
CA VAL A 174 -2.58 -9.44 -16.64
C VAL A 174 -4.07 -9.29 -16.32
N LEU A 175 -4.86 -10.35 -16.54
CA LEU A 175 -6.30 -10.38 -16.22
C LEU A 175 -6.54 -10.17 -14.72
N ASP A 176 -5.80 -10.84 -13.85
CA ASP A 176 -5.89 -10.67 -12.39
C ASP A 176 -5.72 -9.20 -11.99
N VAL A 177 -4.74 -8.51 -12.56
CA VAL A 177 -4.49 -7.10 -12.22
C VAL A 177 -5.61 -6.20 -12.75
N ILE A 178 -6.13 -6.47 -13.95
CA ILE A 178 -7.29 -5.74 -14.50
C ILE A 178 -8.51 -5.90 -13.57
N GLU A 179 -8.83 -7.13 -13.16
CA GLU A 179 -9.96 -7.42 -12.28
C GLU A 179 -9.83 -6.75 -10.92
N LEU A 180 -8.66 -6.89 -10.28
CA LEU A 180 -8.40 -6.28 -8.98
C LEU A 180 -8.46 -4.75 -9.04
N THR A 181 -7.95 -4.17 -10.13
CA THR A 181 -8.03 -2.71 -10.36
C THR A 181 -9.48 -2.27 -10.55
N ALA A 182 -10.25 -2.98 -11.36
CA ALA A 182 -11.67 -2.67 -11.58
C ALA A 182 -12.47 -2.78 -10.28
N GLU A 183 -12.24 -3.82 -9.47
CA GLU A 183 -12.88 -4.00 -8.17
C GLU A 183 -12.58 -2.83 -7.22
N ALA A 184 -11.33 -2.45 -7.09
CA ALA A 184 -10.92 -1.35 -6.22
C ALA A 184 -11.50 0.00 -6.68
N MET A 185 -11.49 0.26 -7.98
CA MET A 185 -11.99 1.51 -8.53
C MET A 185 -13.51 1.63 -8.48
N ARG A 186 -14.27 0.50 -8.54
CA ARG A 186 -15.72 0.53 -8.29
C ARG A 186 -16.04 1.03 -6.89
N TRP A 187 -15.25 0.65 -5.88
CA TRP A 187 -15.44 1.16 -4.51
C TRP A 187 -15.11 2.64 -4.40
N ALA A 188 -14.05 3.10 -5.08
CA ALA A 188 -13.64 4.49 -5.02
C ALA A 188 -14.60 5.43 -5.78
N LEU A 189 -15.17 4.96 -6.90
CA LEU A 189 -15.94 5.80 -7.82
C LEU A 189 -17.47 5.61 -7.71
N HIS A 190 -17.94 4.53 -7.07
CA HIS A 190 -19.35 4.13 -7.03
C HIS A 190 -20.00 3.98 -8.42
N ARG A 191 -19.19 3.66 -9.45
CA ARG A 191 -19.59 3.37 -10.82
C ARG A 191 -18.60 2.43 -11.49
N GLU A 192 -18.94 1.95 -12.70
CA GLU A 192 -17.98 1.16 -13.49
C GLU A 192 -16.79 2.03 -13.93
N PRO A 193 -15.54 1.63 -13.59
CA PRO A 193 -14.35 2.36 -13.96
C PRO A 193 -13.96 2.11 -15.42
N ARG A 194 -13.31 3.09 -16.03
CA ARG A 194 -12.66 2.99 -17.34
C ARG A 194 -11.21 2.61 -17.12
N ILE A 195 -10.79 1.42 -17.53
CA ILE A 195 -9.45 0.89 -17.31
C ILE A 195 -8.65 0.95 -18.61
N GLY A 196 -7.47 1.55 -18.59
CA GLY A 196 -6.48 1.43 -19.65
C GLY A 196 -5.46 0.33 -19.33
N VAL A 197 -4.95 -0.39 -20.30
CA VAL A 197 -3.86 -1.37 -20.14
C VAL A 197 -2.75 -1.03 -21.09
N CYS A 198 -1.54 -0.72 -20.60
CA CYS A 198 -0.38 -0.43 -21.43
C CYS A 198 0.12 -1.68 -22.15
N GLY A 199 0.72 -1.48 -23.32
CA GLY A 199 1.65 -2.46 -23.89
C GLY A 199 2.96 -2.51 -23.10
N LEU A 200 3.77 -3.52 -23.33
CA LEU A 200 5.13 -3.64 -22.80
C LEU A 200 6.12 -2.85 -23.67
N ASN A 201 5.97 -3.02 -24.97
CA ASN A 201 6.93 -2.57 -25.97
C ASN A 201 6.55 -1.21 -26.57
N PRO A 202 7.50 -0.50 -27.20
CA PRO A 202 7.21 0.69 -27.98
C PRO A 202 6.06 0.46 -28.98
N HIS A 203 5.22 1.47 -29.18
CA HIS A 203 4.05 1.39 -30.07
C HIS A 203 3.10 0.24 -29.76
N ALA A 204 3.10 -0.26 -28.50
CA ALA A 204 2.33 -1.43 -28.07
C ALA A 204 2.62 -2.67 -28.96
N GLY A 205 3.92 -2.87 -29.28
CA GLY A 205 4.42 -4.01 -30.03
C GLY A 205 4.20 -3.94 -31.55
N GLU A 206 3.41 -3.00 -32.05
CA GLU A 206 3.11 -2.79 -33.49
C GLU A 206 2.92 -4.10 -34.26
N HIS A 207 1.91 -4.89 -33.83
CA HIS A 207 1.58 -6.21 -34.37
C HIS A 207 2.73 -7.25 -34.30
N GLY A 208 3.61 -7.11 -33.29
CA GLY A 208 4.74 -8.02 -33.06
C GLY A 208 6.03 -7.60 -33.73
N LEU A 209 6.09 -6.39 -34.29
CA LEU A 209 7.33 -5.82 -34.85
C LEU A 209 8.37 -5.56 -33.75
N PHE A 210 7.92 -5.12 -32.56
CA PHE A 210 8.78 -4.88 -31.41
C PHE A 210 8.53 -5.90 -30.31
N GLY A 211 9.60 -6.35 -29.65
CA GLY A 211 9.56 -7.29 -28.54
C GLY A 211 9.38 -8.74 -28.97
N GLY A 212 8.89 -9.57 -28.04
CA GLY A 212 8.64 -11.01 -28.21
C GLY A 212 7.14 -11.34 -28.35
N GLN A 213 6.34 -10.44 -28.93
CA GLN A 213 4.87 -10.58 -29.10
C GLN A 213 4.11 -10.60 -27.77
N GLU A 214 4.59 -9.94 -26.73
CA GLU A 214 3.97 -9.94 -25.41
C GLU A 214 2.56 -9.36 -25.46
N GLU A 215 2.31 -8.34 -26.28
CA GLU A 215 0.99 -7.76 -26.48
C GLU A 215 0.02 -8.75 -27.08
N GLU A 216 0.45 -9.46 -28.12
CA GLU A 216 -0.38 -10.45 -28.84
C GLU A 216 -0.67 -11.66 -27.95
N ASN A 217 0.34 -12.15 -27.25
CA ASN A 217 0.23 -13.40 -26.49
C ASN A 217 -0.38 -13.21 -25.12
N PHE A 218 -0.24 -12.04 -24.48
CA PHE A 218 -0.65 -11.84 -23.08
C PHE A 218 -1.63 -10.69 -22.90
N VAL A 219 -1.35 -9.49 -23.45
CA VAL A 219 -2.15 -8.29 -23.15
C VAL A 219 -3.51 -8.32 -23.87
N LYS A 220 -3.51 -8.51 -25.19
CA LYS A 220 -4.75 -8.56 -25.99
C LYS A 220 -5.71 -9.65 -25.52
N PRO A 221 -5.24 -10.92 -25.28
CA PRO A 221 -6.13 -11.95 -24.75
C PRO A 221 -6.67 -11.64 -23.34
N ALA A 222 -5.86 -11.03 -22.46
CA ALA A 222 -6.33 -10.63 -21.13
C ALA A 222 -7.40 -9.54 -21.20
N VAL A 223 -7.20 -8.52 -22.04
CA VAL A 223 -8.17 -7.45 -22.28
C VAL A 223 -9.46 -8.02 -22.87
N ALA A 224 -9.38 -8.95 -23.82
CA ALA A 224 -10.56 -9.60 -24.41
C ALA A 224 -11.36 -10.38 -23.33
N ARG A 225 -10.67 -11.15 -22.48
CA ARG A 225 -11.31 -11.89 -21.36
C ARG A 225 -11.91 -10.95 -20.31
N ALA A 226 -11.27 -9.82 -20.01
CA ALA A 226 -11.82 -8.83 -19.09
C ALA A 226 -13.12 -8.19 -19.64
N ARG A 227 -13.17 -7.91 -20.95
CA ARG A 227 -14.40 -7.43 -21.63
C ARG A 227 -15.53 -8.44 -21.57
N GLN A 228 -15.24 -9.74 -21.75
CA GLN A 228 -16.23 -10.82 -21.58
C GLN A 228 -16.82 -10.87 -20.17
N LYS A 229 -16.07 -10.38 -19.17
CA LYS A 229 -16.54 -10.20 -17.78
C LYS A 229 -17.19 -8.83 -17.52
N SER A 230 -17.58 -8.12 -18.58
CA SER A 230 -18.21 -6.80 -18.51
C SER A 230 -17.36 -5.71 -17.84
N ILE A 231 -16.03 -5.85 -17.85
CA ILE A 231 -15.13 -4.80 -17.38
C ILE A 231 -14.89 -3.81 -18.53
N ASN A 232 -15.10 -2.52 -18.27
CA ASN A 232 -14.83 -1.46 -19.24
C ASN A 232 -13.30 -1.22 -19.35
N VAL A 233 -12.67 -1.92 -20.29
CA VAL A 233 -11.22 -1.95 -20.44
C VAL A 233 -10.79 -1.71 -21.89
N THR A 234 -9.73 -0.91 -22.07
CA THR A 234 -9.10 -0.60 -23.36
C THR A 234 -7.61 -0.92 -23.29
N GLY A 235 -7.09 -1.59 -24.31
CA GLY A 235 -5.67 -1.94 -24.42
C GLY A 235 -5.40 -2.91 -25.56
N PRO A 236 -4.11 -3.12 -25.90
CA PRO A 236 -2.95 -2.43 -25.36
C PRO A 236 -2.88 -0.96 -25.77
N LEU A 237 -2.55 -0.07 -24.82
CA LEU A 237 -2.27 1.34 -25.07
C LEU A 237 -0.80 1.51 -25.44
N VAL A 238 -0.51 2.46 -26.29
CA VAL A 238 0.87 2.88 -26.60
C VAL A 238 1.48 3.52 -25.34
N PRO A 239 2.56 2.96 -24.73
CA PRO A 239 2.99 3.31 -23.38
C PRO A 239 3.40 4.77 -23.19
N ASP A 240 4.15 5.34 -24.13
CA ASP A 240 4.60 6.74 -24.09
C ASP A 240 3.46 7.75 -24.27
N ALA A 241 2.41 7.37 -25.00
CA ALA A 241 1.22 8.20 -25.19
C ALA A 241 0.21 8.09 -24.03
N ALA A 242 0.13 6.93 -23.37
CA ALA A 242 -0.90 6.61 -22.37
C ALA A 242 -0.99 7.62 -21.21
N PHE A 243 0.14 8.22 -20.84
CA PHE A 243 0.23 9.15 -19.71
C PHE A 243 0.16 10.63 -20.10
N THR A 244 0.05 10.94 -21.40
CA THR A 244 -0.24 12.33 -21.82
C THR A 244 -1.58 12.79 -21.25
N THR A 245 -1.74 14.08 -20.99
CA THR A 245 -2.94 14.60 -20.34
C THR A 245 -4.22 14.18 -21.04
N ASN A 246 -4.26 14.28 -22.37
CA ASN A 246 -5.44 13.94 -23.16
C ASN A 246 -5.79 12.46 -23.15
N GLN A 247 -4.80 11.58 -23.03
CA GLN A 247 -5.03 10.13 -23.01
C GLN A 247 -5.37 9.63 -21.60
N ARG A 248 -4.57 10.01 -20.58
CA ARG A 248 -4.81 9.54 -19.22
C ARG A 248 -6.18 9.93 -18.66
N MET A 249 -6.73 11.10 -19.05
CA MET A 249 -8.06 11.55 -18.62
C MET A 249 -9.23 10.71 -19.18
N LYS A 250 -8.98 9.86 -20.17
CA LYS A 250 -9.98 8.91 -20.67
C LYS A 250 -10.19 7.73 -19.73
N PHE A 251 -9.26 7.50 -18.82
CA PHE A 251 -9.23 6.35 -17.92
C PHE A 251 -9.28 6.78 -16.45
N ASP A 252 -9.92 5.97 -15.63
CA ASP A 252 -9.95 6.15 -14.19
C ASP A 252 -8.75 5.44 -13.51
N ALA A 253 -8.21 4.42 -14.19
CA ALA A 253 -6.95 3.77 -13.80
C ALA A 253 -6.25 3.18 -15.02
N ILE A 254 -4.92 3.10 -14.96
CA ILE A 254 -4.07 2.51 -16.00
C ILE A 254 -3.31 1.32 -15.40
N VAL A 255 -3.45 0.15 -16.02
CA VAL A 255 -2.66 -1.03 -15.71
C VAL A 255 -1.36 -0.97 -16.50
N THR A 256 -0.24 -1.04 -15.80
CA THR A 256 1.12 -1.04 -16.35
C THR A 256 1.76 -2.42 -16.19
N LEU A 257 2.70 -2.76 -17.06
CA LEU A 257 3.28 -4.09 -17.09
C LEU A 257 4.50 -4.23 -16.17
N TYR A 258 5.19 -3.11 -15.88
CA TYR A 258 6.34 -3.10 -14.98
C TYR A 258 6.41 -1.82 -14.14
N HIS A 259 7.27 -1.86 -13.13
CA HIS A 259 7.39 -0.85 -12.08
C HIS A 259 7.53 0.58 -12.63
N ASP A 260 8.58 0.87 -13.40
CA ASP A 260 8.88 2.25 -13.81
C ASP A 260 7.90 2.78 -14.86
N GLN A 261 7.24 1.91 -15.62
CA GLN A 261 6.18 2.31 -16.54
C GLN A 261 5.02 3.04 -15.82
N GLY A 262 4.74 2.64 -14.57
CA GLY A 262 3.71 3.26 -13.74
C GLY A 262 4.26 4.30 -12.77
N HIS A 263 5.37 3.99 -12.08
CA HIS A 263 5.91 4.84 -11.02
C HIS A 263 6.46 6.16 -11.53
N ILE A 264 7.13 6.19 -12.69
CA ILE A 264 7.69 7.44 -13.22
C ILE A 264 6.58 8.47 -13.46
N PRO A 265 5.57 8.21 -14.31
CA PRO A 265 4.51 9.18 -14.54
C PRO A 265 3.69 9.48 -13.28
N PHE A 266 3.48 8.49 -12.40
CA PHE A 266 2.79 8.71 -11.14
C PHE A 266 3.53 9.69 -10.24
N LYS A 267 4.83 9.50 -10.02
CA LYS A 267 5.65 10.37 -9.17
C LYS A 267 5.83 11.77 -9.76
N MET A 268 5.84 11.90 -11.07
CA MET A 268 5.85 13.22 -11.72
C MET A 268 4.58 14.04 -11.42
N LEU A 269 3.44 13.38 -11.21
CA LEU A 269 2.15 14.04 -11.02
C LEU A 269 1.69 14.12 -9.55
N ALA A 270 2.06 13.14 -8.72
CA ALA A 270 1.45 12.94 -7.40
C ALA A 270 2.45 12.43 -6.34
N PHE A 271 3.68 12.93 -6.34
CA PHE A 271 4.74 12.48 -5.42
C PHE A 271 4.32 12.59 -3.94
N ASP A 272 3.74 13.73 -3.55
CA ASP A 272 3.43 14.03 -2.14
C ASP A 272 2.09 13.46 -1.67
N THR A 273 1.17 13.18 -2.60
CA THR A 273 -0.21 12.74 -2.29
C THR A 273 -0.46 11.28 -2.62
N GLY A 274 0.53 10.60 -3.16
CA GLY A 274 0.43 9.21 -3.59
C GLY A 274 0.17 8.25 -2.42
N VAL A 275 -0.78 7.34 -2.62
CA VAL A 275 -1.11 6.27 -1.67
C VAL A 275 -0.83 4.92 -2.32
N ASN A 276 -0.03 4.09 -1.66
CA ASN A 276 0.20 2.72 -2.09
C ASN A 276 -0.86 1.80 -1.48
N ILE A 277 -1.55 1.06 -2.33
CA ILE A 277 -2.62 0.12 -1.96
C ILE A 277 -2.21 -1.28 -2.40
N THR A 278 -2.38 -2.27 -1.53
CA THR A 278 -2.27 -3.68 -1.93
C THR A 278 -3.65 -4.25 -2.21
N LEU A 279 -3.93 -4.51 -3.47
CA LEU A 279 -5.19 -5.10 -3.92
C LEU A 279 -5.18 -6.63 -3.78
N GLY A 280 -6.38 -7.24 -3.74
CA GLY A 280 -6.56 -8.69 -3.69
C GLY A 280 -6.43 -9.32 -2.31
N LEU A 281 -6.14 -8.53 -1.29
CA LEU A 281 -6.17 -9.00 0.10
C LEU A 281 -7.61 -9.11 0.61
N PRO A 282 -7.90 -10.06 1.54
CA PRO A 282 -9.24 -10.18 2.17
C PRO A 282 -9.59 -8.99 3.08
N MET A 283 -8.69 -8.04 3.21
CA MET A 283 -8.79 -6.83 4.02
C MET A 283 -8.30 -5.61 3.22
N ILE A 284 -8.63 -4.40 3.68
CA ILE A 284 -8.11 -3.17 3.10
C ILE A 284 -6.71 -2.90 3.67
N ARG A 285 -5.74 -2.67 2.79
CA ARG A 285 -4.39 -2.25 3.16
C ARG A 285 -3.94 -1.08 2.30
N THR A 286 -3.63 0.04 2.95
CA THR A 286 -2.97 1.20 2.35
C THR A 286 -1.65 1.49 3.04
N SER A 287 -0.78 2.27 2.43
CA SER A 287 0.47 2.72 3.02
C SER A 287 0.93 4.04 2.43
N VAL A 288 1.85 4.68 3.14
CA VAL A 288 2.66 5.77 2.61
C VAL A 288 3.51 5.30 1.42
N ASP A 289 3.91 6.23 0.55
CA ASP A 289 4.79 5.97 -0.61
C ASP A 289 6.23 6.48 -0.39
N HIS A 290 6.65 6.60 0.87
CA HIS A 290 8.03 6.97 1.24
C HIS A 290 8.67 5.92 2.14
N GLY A 291 10.01 6.00 2.31
CA GLY A 291 10.79 5.11 3.17
C GLY A 291 10.82 5.52 4.65
N THR A 292 11.68 4.87 5.41
CA THR A 292 11.87 5.09 6.85
C THR A 292 12.53 6.42 7.21
N ALA A 293 13.12 7.13 6.25
CA ALA A 293 13.79 8.42 6.39
C ALA A 293 14.66 8.51 7.68
N PHE A 294 15.64 7.62 7.77
CA PHE A 294 16.48 7.45 8.96
C PHE A 294 17.31 8.69 9.30
N ASP A 295 17.62 9.50 8.30
CA ASP A 295 18.32 10.78 8.41
C ASP A 295 17.62 11.82 9.27
N ILE A 296 16.27 11.81 9.26
CA ILE A 296 15.43 12.73 10.03
C ILE A 296 14.65 12.07 11.16
N ALA A 297 14.88 10.76 11.41
CA ALA A 297 14.11 9.99 12.38
C ALA A 297 14.19 10.58 13.80
N TRP A 298 13.04 10.76 14.46
CA TRP A 298 12.84 11.30 15.81
C TRP A 298 13.26 12.78 15.99
N GLN A 299 13.42 13.51 14.89
CA GLN A 299 13.76 14.94 14.94
C GLN A 299 12.53 15.87 14.91
N GLY A 300 11.33 15.33 14.78
CA GLY A 300 10.08 16.11 14.65
C GLY A 300 9.86 16.74 13.28
N LYS A 301 10.71 16.40 12.29
CA LYS A 301 10.70 16.96 10.94
C LYS A 301 9.89 16.16 9.92
N ALA A 302 9.50 14.94 10.28
CA ALA A 302 8.78 14.05 9.35
C ALA A 302 7.44 14.66 8.92
N ASP A 303 7.18 14.66 7.60
CA ASP A 303 5.90 15.03 7.04
C ASP A 303 4.92 13.85 7.17
N GLN A 304 3.72 14.12 7.65
CA GLN A 304 2.65 13.15 7.88
C GLN A 304 1.61 13.10 6.76
N THR A 305 1.69 13.98 5.76
CA THR A 305 0.68 14.16 4.71
C THR A 305 0.36 12.85 3.99
N SER A 306 1.40 12.11 3.60
CA SER A 306 1.23 10.80 2.94
C SER A 306 0.50 9.77 3.83
N LEU A 307 0.75 9.76 5.16
CA LEU A 307 0.04 8.89 6.08
C LEU A 307 -1.44 9.28 6.21
N PHE A 308 -1.74 10.58 6.26
CA PHE A 308 -3.12 11.07 6.34
C PHE A 308 -3.89 10.76 5.04
N SER A 309 -3.27 10.93 3.88
CA SER A 309 -3.83 10.51 2.60
C SER A 309 -4.11 9.00 2.56
N ALA A 310 -3.18 8.18 3.07
CA ALA A 310 -3.36 6.73 3.16
C ALA A 310 -4.52 6.34 4.10
N ILE A 311 -4.71 7.04 5.22
CA ILE A 311 -5.85 6.85 6.13
C ILE A 311 -7.15 7.24 5.43
N GLN A 312 -7.21 8.40 4.78
CA GLN A 312 -8.39 8.88 4.08
C GLN A 312 -8.86 7.88 3.00
N VAL A 313 -7.93 7.37 2.20
CA VAL A 313 -8.21 6.35 1.18
C VAL A 313 -8.73 5.06 1.82
N ALA A 314 -8.11 4.60 2.92
CA ALA A 314 -8.55 3.40 3.63
C ALA A 314 -9.98 3.54 4.17
N VAL A 315 -10.34 4.71 4.71
CA VAL A 315 -11.70 5.03 5.19
C VAL A 315 -12.69 5.02 4.03
N GLY A 316 -12.38 5.66 2.91
CA GLY A 316 -13.23 5.66 1.72
C GLY A 316 -13.51 4.24 1.20
N MET A 317 -12.47 3.41 1.11
CA MET A 317 -12.61 2.01 0.73
C MET A 317 -13.44 1.19 1.72
N ALA A 318 -13.32 1.46 3.02
CA ALA A 318 -14.08 0.76 4.05
C ALA A 318 -15.57 1.12 4.00
N ALA A 319 -15.91 2.39 3.76
CA ALA A 319 -17.27 2.85 3.59
C ALA A 319 -17.94 2.21 2.36
N GLY A 320 -17.24 2.11 1.23
CA GLY A 320 -17.74 1.46 0.02
C GLY A 320 -17.98 -0.06 0.17
N LYS A 321 -17.22 -0.74 1.04
CA LYS A 321 -17.46 -2.17 1.35
C LYS A 321 -18.71 -2.40 2.20
N GLY A 322 -19.13 -1.43 2.99
CA GLY A 322 -20.30 -1.55 3.88
C GLY A 322 -21.65 -1.35 3.19
N GLN A 323 -21.66 -0.99 1.92
CA GLN A 323 -22.89 -0.73 1.13
C GLN A 323 -23.36 -1.92 0.28
N LYS A 324 -22.83 -3.14 0.53
CA LYS A 324 -23.28 -4.38 -0.13
C LYS A 324 -24.23 -5.17 0.75
#